data_f6d99008f45d6ceca3e9df3fd7261f60
#
_entry.id   f6d99008f45d6ceca3e9df3fd7261f60
#
_cell.length_a   1.000
_cell.length_b   1.000
_cell.length_c   1.000
_cell.angle_alpha   90.00
_cell.angle_beta   90.00
_cell.angle_gamma   90.00
#
_symmetry.space_group_name_H-M   'P 1'
#
loop_
_entity.id
_entity.type
_entity.pdbx_description
1 polymer ?
#
loop_
_entity_poly.entity_id
_entity_poly.type
_entity_poly.pdbx_seq_one_letter_code
_entity_poly.pdbx_strand_id
1 'polypeptide(L)'
;MTTKRDRFLTAARGGTTDRPPVGAWVHYGSARWSPQQVAEAHLRFYRDYDWDFIKVMHDYRIDLPEGLEEITDPAQLDDILADPGVLLDSHARQHEVLELIRAAAPEAAVIETVFSPTQALVRALGGSVIEYFKVDPALAHRTISRVADALARYAAGLDGFGVDALFVAVNGASRDATSFGLTPEQFRDWVAPYDIQVLAAAPSLVRIAHLHGEDADPELIADYPVEVLSWSDTSSAPTIPEATSRYGWVPMVGIDELTSLYWTPSEAAAHVVQARRAAGDRLIVAPN
;
A
#
# COMPACT_ATOMS: atom_id res chain seq x y z
N MET A 1 29.59 -1.37 7.35
CA MET A 1 28.70 -0.28 6.90
C MET A 1 27.30 -0.86 6.88
N THR A 2 26.31 -0.14 7.35
CA THR A 2 24.90 -0.53 7.30
C THR A 2 24.45 -0.54 5.84
N THR A 3 23.90 -1.65 5.36
CA THR A 3 23.35 -1.71 3.99
C THR A 3 22.04 -0.89 3.92
N LYS A 4 21.59 -0.55 2.72
CA LYS A 4 20.31 0.12 2.49
C LYS A 4 19.15 -0.73 3.05
N ARG A 5 19.18 -2.04 2.81
CA ARG A 5 18.21 -3.00 3.32
C ARG A 5 18.19 -3.04 4.85
N ASP A 6 19.38 -3.15 5.49
CA ASP A 6 19.47 -3.17 6.95
C ASP A 6 18.94 -1.88 7.56
N ARG A 7 19.24 -0.72 6.95
CA ARG A 7 18.75 0.58 7.39
C ARG A 7 17.22 0.63 7.38
N PHE A 8 16.59 0.20 6.28
CA PHE A 8 15.14 0.17 6.19
C PHE A 8 14.53 -0.77 7.23
N LEU A 9 15.00 -2.01 7.32
CA LEU A 9 14.47 -3.01 8.24
C LEU A 9 14.66 -2.60 9.72
N THR A 10 15.80 -1.97 10.05
CA THR A 10 16.06 -1.46 11.40
C THR A 10 15.10 -0.32 11.75
N ALA A 11 14.94 0.66 10.86
CA ALA A 11 14.01 1.77 11.06
C ALA A 11 12.57 1.28 11.18
N ALA A 12 12.11 0.42 10.27
CA ALA A 12 10.75 -0.11 10.23
C ALA A 12 10.38 -0.91 11.50
N ARG A 13 11.36 -1.46 12.20
CA ARG A 13 11.19 -2.14 13.50
C ARG A 13 11.42 -1.23 14.71
N GLY A 14 11.49 0.09 14.49
CA GLY A 14 11.67 1.09 15.53
C GLY A 14 13.08 1.19 16.11
N GLY A 15 14.08 0.62 15.44
CA GLY A 15 15.50 0.72 15.84
C GLY A 15 16.15 2.01 15.35
N THR A 16 17.31 2.33 15.93
CA THR A 16 18.12 3.50 15.57
C THR A 16 19.01 3.20 14.37
N THR A 17 19.06 4.13 13.43
CA THR A 17 19.87 4.05 12.21
C THR A 17 20.81 5.24 12.09
N ASP A 18 21.83 5.13 11.23
CA ASP A 18 22.77 6.22 10.93
C ASP A 18 22.07 7.47 10.36
N ARG A 19 21.02 7.24 9.57
CA ARG A 19 20.06 8.25 9.07
C ARG A 19 18.72 7.58 8.76
N PRO A 20 17.61 8.30 8.68
CA PRO A 20 16.35 7.74 8.18
C PRO A 20 16.53 7.16 6.78
N PRO A 21 15.99 5.97 6.48
CA PRO A 21 15.91 5.50 5.10
C PRO A 21 14.99 6.42 4.29
N VAL A 22 15.35 6.65 3.03
CA VAL A 22 14.63 7.55 2.12
C VAL A 22 14.25 6.81 0.86
N GLY A 23 13.04 6.97 0.40
CA GLY A 23 12.58 6.46 -0.88
C GLY A 23 11.32 7.15 -1.37
N ALA A 24 11.03 6.92 -2.63
CA ALA A 24 9.82 7.41 -3.27
C ALA A 24 9.28 6.36 -4.24
N TRP A 25 8.09 6.56 -4.73
CA TRP A 25 7.45 5.72 -5.72
C TRP A 25 6.62 6.50 -6.71
N VAL A 26 6.37 5.88 -7.85
CA VAL A 26 5.58 6.45 -8.94
C VAL A 26 4.71 5.36 -9.54
N HIS A 27 3.47 5.69 -9.88
CA HIS A 27 2.65 4.87 -10.75
C HIS A 27 3.08 5.07 -12.20
N TYR A 28 3.59 4.01 -12.82
CA TYR A 28 4.06 4.06 -14.23
C TYR A 28 2.91 3.87 -15.23
N GLY A 29 1.71 3.52 -14.77
CA GLY A 29 0.63 3.10 -15.64
C GLY A 29 0.95 1.79 -16.36
N SER A 30 1.68 0.92 -15.70
CA SER A 30 2.36 -0.25 -16.26
C SER A 30 1.47 -1.50 -16.40
N ALA A 31 0.15 -1.38 -16.25
CA ALA A 31 -0.78 -2.52 -16.28
C ALA A 31 -0.65 -3.42 -17.53
N ARG A 32 -0.17 -2.86 -18.65
CA ARG A 32 0.03 -3.59 -19.92
C ARG A 32 1.49 -3.89 -20.24
N TRP A 33 2.42 -3.53 -19.37
CA TRP A 33 3.85 -3.76 -19.58
C TRP A 33 4.22 -5.21 -19.24
N SER A 34 5.31 -5.69 -19.85
CA SER A 34 5.87 -6.98 -19.42
C SER A 34 6.51 -6.86 -18.04
N PRO A 35 6.63 -7.95 -17.27
CA PRO A 35 7.34 -7.96 -16.00
C PRO A 35 8.75 -7.38 -16.07
N GLN A 36 9.47 -7.61 -17.16
CA GLN A 36 10.81 -7.06 -17.42
C GLN A 36 10.81 -5.55 -17.52
N GLN A 37 9.84 -4.98 -18.26
CA GLN A 37 9.70 -3.52 -18.40
C GLN A 37 9.34 -2.86 -17.07
N VAL A 38 8.46 -3.50 -16.28
CA VAL A 38 8.09 -3.01 -14.94
C VAL A 38 9.28 -3.04 -14.00
N ALA A 39 9.99 -4.17 -13.94
CA ALA A 39 11.18 -4.31 -13.10
C ALA A 39 12.28 -3.30 -13.48
N GLU A 40 12.55 -3.10 -14.78
CA GLU A 40 13.54 -2.15 -15.26
C GLU A 40 13.21 -0.71 -14.87
N ALA A 41 11.93 -0.29 -14.95
CA ALA A 41 11.49 1.05 -14.55
C ALA A 41 11.74 1.30 -13.06
N HIS A 42 11.38 0.35 -12.18
CA HIS A 42 11.62 0.45 -10.74
C HIS A 42 13.12 0.46 -10.40
N LEU A 43 13.91 -0.42 -11.03
CA LEU A 43 15.35 -0.49 -10.83
C LEU A 43 16.06 0.79 -11.30
N ARG A 44 15.63 1.35 -12.43
CA ARG A 44 16.16 2.62 -12.93
C ARG A 44 15.85 3.75 -11.95
N PHE A 45 14.61 3.88 -11.50
CA PHE A 45 14.21 4.90 -10.53
C PHE A 45 14.98 4.77 -9.20
N TYR A 46 15.16 3.56 -8.72
CA TYR A 46 15.97 3.28 -7.53
C TYR A 46 17.42 3.75 -7.69
N ARG A 47 18.05 3.46 -8.83
CA ARG A 47 19.46 3.79 -9.08
C ARG A 47 19.67 5.25 -9.39
N ASP A 48 18.80 5.87 -10.20
CA ASP A 48 18.94 7.26 -10.64
C ASP A 48 18.84 8.25 -9.45
N TYR A 49 18.09 7.91 -8.42
CA TYR A 49 17.90 8.74 -7.23
C TYR A 49 18.59 8.20 -5.97
N ASP A 50 19.28 7.11 -6.05
CA ASP A 50 20.00 6.48 -4.93
C ASP A 50 19.12 6.19 -3.70
N TRP A 51 17.86 5.75 -3.91
CA TRP A 51 16.91 5.42 -2.84
C TRP A 51 17.43 4.31 -1.92
N ASP A 52 16.93 4.23 -0.69
CA ASP A 52 17.24 3.15 0.26
C ASP A 52 16.37 1.91 0.06
N PHE A 53 15.20 2.05 -0.55
CA PHE A 53 14.28 0.95 -0.81
C PHE A 53 13.60 1.09 -2.18
N ILE A 54 13.10 -0.03 -2.67
CA ILE A 54 12.28 -0.11 -3.88
C ILE A 54 10.86 -0.45 -3.46
N LYS A 55 9.94 0.51 -3.54
CA LYS A 55 8.52 0.25 -3.41
C LYS A 55 7.96 -0.12 -4.77
N VAL A 56 7.64 -1.40 -4.93
CA VAL A 56 7.14 -1.94 -6.19
C VAL A 56 5.65 -1.67 -6.27
N MET A 57 5.25 -1.00 -7.35
CA MET A 57 3.83 -0.70 -7.61
C MET A 57 3.18 -1.87 -8.33
N HIS A 58 2.10 -2.37 -7.76
CA HIS A 58 1.28 -3.40 -8.36
C HIS A 58 0.22 -2.75 -9.26
N ASP A 59 0.62 -2.39 -10.48
CA ASP A 59 -0.29 -1.76 -11.44
C ASP A 59 -1.17 -2.77 -12.20
N TYR A 60 -0.83 -4.06 -12.19
CA TYR A 60 -1.69 -5.11 -12.72
C TYR A 60 -3.00 -5.15 -11.93
N ARG A 61 -4.12 -5.15 -12.63
CA ARG A 61 -5.45 -5.15 -12.03
C ARG A 61 -6.08 -6.52 -12.16
N ILE A 62 -7.19 -6.72 -11.47
CA ILE A 62 -8.11 -7.82 -11.76
C ILE A 62 -8.53 -7.66 -13.23
N ASP A 63 -8.26 -8.68 -14.05
CA ASP A 63 -8.63 -8.67 -15.45
C ASP A 63 -10.14 -8.96 -15.59
N LEU A 64 -10.86 -8.00 -16.15
CA LEU A 64 -12.28 -8.19 -16.46
C LEU A 64 -12.46 -9.06 -17.71
N PRO A 65 -13.55 -9.83 -17.79
CA PRO A 65 -13.89 -10.56 -18.99
C PRO A 65 -13.90 -9.66 -20.23
N GLU A 66 -13.45 -10.18 -21.39
CA GLU A 66 -13.37 -9.43 -22.62
C GLU A 66 -14.75 -8.85 -22.99
N GLY A 67 -14.79 -7.55 -23.29
CA GLY A 67 -16.00 -6.81 -23.65
C GLY A 67 -16.82 -6.31 -22.45
N LEU A 68 -16.41 -6.57 -21.21
CA LEU A 68 -17.06 -6.00 -20.03
C LEU A 68 -16.34 -4.69 -19.65
N GLU A 69 -16.98 -3.57 -19.93
CA GLU A 69 -16.45 -2.23 -19.60
C GLU A 69 -16.99 -1.71 -18.26
N GLU A 70 -18.18 -2.14 -17.87
CA GLU A 70 -18.87 -1.68 -16.67
C GLU A 70 -19.77 -2.78 -16.08
N ILE A 71 -19.87 -2.85 -14.75
CA ILE A 71 -20.83 -3.69 -14.04
C ILE A 71 -22.18 -2.98 -14.02
N THR A 72 -23.16 -3.57 -14.66
CA THR A 72 -24.54 -3.04 -14.71
C THR A 72 -25.52 -3.85 -13.86
N ASP A 73 -25.13 -5.07 -13.47
CA ASP A 73 -25.90 -5.97 -12.63
C ASP A 73 -25.01 -6.55 -11.52
N PRO A 74 -25.39 -6.41 -10.22
CA PRO A 74 -24.66 -7.00 -9.11
C PRO A 74 -24.36 -8.50 -9.26
N ALA A 75 -25.22 -9.28 -9.93
CA ALA A 75 -25.00 -10.71 -10.18
C ALA A 75 -23.74 -10.98 -11.01
N GLN A 76 -23.34 -10.06 -11.87
CA GLN A 76 -22.11 -10.16 -12.66
C GLN A 76 -20.85 -10.25 -11.79
N LEU A 77 -20.86 -9.67 -10.58
CA LEU A 77 -19.74 -9.77 -9.64
C LEU A 77 -19.49 -11.22 -9.19
N ASP A 78 -20.55 -11.96 -8.90
CA ASP A 78 -20.42 -13.36 -8.49
C ASP A 78 -19.87 -14.20 -9.64
N ASP A 79 -20.30 -13.96 -10.88
CA ASP A 79 -19.84 -14.67 -12.07
C ASP A 79 -18.36 -14.38 -12.38
N ILE A 80 -17.96 -13.09 -12.36
CA ILE A 80 -16.59 -12.67 -12.66
C ILE A 80 -15.61 -13.27 -11.64
N LEU A 81 -15.94 -13.18 -10.36
CA LEU A 81 -15.07 -13.66 -9.28
C LEU A 81 -15.20 -15.16 -9.00
N ALA A 82 -16.07 -15.87 -9.70
CA ALA A 82 -16.11 -17.32 -9.67
C ALA A 82 -14.89 -17.96 -10.34
N ASP A 83 -14.28 -17.27 -11.31
CA ASP A 83 -13.04 -17.71 -11.94
C ASP A 83 -11.83 -17.26 -11.10
N PRO A 84 -11.12 -18.17 -10.42
CA PRO A 84 -9.92 -17.81 -9.66
C PRO A 84 -8.78 -17.29 -10.55
N GLY A 85 -8.75 -17.59 -11.85
CA GLY A 85 -7.75 -17.10 -12.81
C GLY A 85 -7.74 -15.58 -12.88
N VAL A 86 -8.91 -14.97 -12.84
CA VAL A 86 -9.09 -13.49 -12.85
C VAL A 86 -8.28 -12.78 -11.75
N LEU A 87 -8.11 -13.43 -10.60
CA LEU A 87 -7.33 -12.90 -9.47
C LEU A 87 -5.87 -13.36 -9.47
N LEU A 88 -5.56 -14.50 -10.09
CA LEU A 88 -4.24 -15.14 -9.99
C LEU A 88 -3.26 -14.69 -11.08
N ASP A 89 -3.73 -14.34 -12.27
CA ASP A 89 -2.86 -13.96 -13.40
C ASP A 89 -2.06 -12.68 -13.12
N SER A 90 -2.71 -11.67 -12.51
CA SER A 90 -2.02 -10.45 -12.08
C SER A 90 -0.94 -10.73 -11.04
N HIS A 91 -1.19 -11.65 -10.11
CA HIS A 91 -0.23 -12.05 -9.09
C HIS A 91 0.96 -12.81 -9.67
N ALA A 92 0.76 -13.71 -10.62
CA ALA A 92 1.85 -14.43 -11.28
C ALA A 92 2.81 -13.49 -12.01
N ARG A 93 2.27 -12.50 -12.73
CA ARG A 93 3.07 -11.45 -13.40
C ARG A 93 3.84 -10.59 -12.40
N GLN A 94 3.23 -10.23 -11.28
CA GLN A 94 3.88 -9.45 -10.23
C GLN A 94 4.99 -10.23 -9.52
N HIS A 95 4.84 -11.54 -9.30
CA HIS A 95 5.91 -12.40 -8.77
C HIS A 95 7.16 -12.34 -9.67
N GLU A 96 7.00 -12.42 -11.00
CA GLU A 96 8.13 -12.29 -11.93
C GLU A 96 8.81 -10.92 -11.81
N VAL A 97 8.06 -9.83 -11.63
CA VAL A 97 8.64 -8.49 -11.37
C VAL A 97 9.49 -8.50 -10.12
N LEU A 98 8.98 -9.07 -9.02
CA LEU A 98 9.68 -9.12 -7.73
C LEU A 98 10.97 -9.94 -7.81
N GLU A 99 10.95 -11.09 -8.48
CA GLU A 99 12.15 -11.92 -8.73
C GLU A 99 13.22 -11.15 -9.52
N LEU A 100 12.84 -10.47 -10.59
CA LEU A 100 13.75 -9.67 -11.40
C LEU A 100 14.37 -8.52 -10.59
N ILE A 101 13.56 -7.81 -9.79
CA ILE A 101 14.04 -6.72 -8.93
C ILE A 101 15.01 -7.27 -7.87
N ARG A 102 14.67 -8.35 -7.19
CA ARG A 102 15.50 -8.94 -6.14
C ARG A 102 16.83 -9.43 -6.69
N ALA A 103 16.82 -10.06 -7.85
CA ALA A 103 18.04 -10.53 -8.50
C ALA A 103 18.99 -9.39 -8.91
N ALA A 104 18.44 -8.24 -9.33
CA ALA A 104 19.20 -7.09 -9.82
C ALA A 104 19.63 -6.09 -8.72
N ALA A 105 18.99 -6.11 -7.53
CA ALA A 105 19.26 -5.21 -6.41
C ALA A 105 19.18 -5.97 -5.06
N PRO A 106 20.10 -6.93 -4.80
CA PRO A 106 20.05 -7.73 -3.57
C PRO A 106 20.28 -6.90 -2.28
N GLU A 107 20.91 -5.73 -2.40
CA GLU A 107 21.20 -4.81 -1.31
C GLU A 107 20.03 -3.88 -0.96
N ALA A 108 19.01 -3.77 -1.80
CA ALA A 108 17.84 -2.92 -1.57
C ALA A 108 16.81 -3.60 -0.68
N ALA A 109 16.12 -2.84 0.15
CA ALA A 109 14.85 -3.30 0.71
C ALA A 109 13.79 -3.28 -0.39
N VAL A 110 13.01 -4.35 -0.51
CA VAL A 110 11.92 -4.49 -1.50
C VAL A 110 10.60 -4.48 -0.76
N ILE A 111 9.76 -3.53 -1.12
CA ILE A 111 8.41 -3.34 -0.55
C ILE A 111 7.40 -3.66 -1.64
N GLU A 112 6.58 -4.68 -1.44
CA GLU A 112 5.48 -4.96 -2.36
C GLU A 112 4.24 -4.17 -1.99
N THR A 113 3.56 -3.61 -2.99
CA THR A 113 2.30 -2.87 -2.82
C THR A 113 1.12 -3.77 -3.11
N VAL A 114 0.20 -3.85 -2.15
CA VAL A 114 -1.10 -4.48 -2.31
C VAL A 114 -2.17 -3.43 -2.01
N PHE A 115 -3.21 -3.41 -2.82
CA PHE A 115 -4.38 -2.59 -2.51
C PHE A 115 -5.31 -3.35 -1.57
N SER A 116 -5.93 -2.63 -0.63
CA SER A 116 -7.05 -3.16 0.16
C SER A 116 -8.02 -3.95 -0.73
N PRO A 117 -8.57 -5.10 -0.31
CA PRO A 117 -9.48 -5.91 -1.13
C PRO A 117 -10.63 -5.10 -1.74
N THR A 118 -11.23 -4.20 -0.97
CA THR A 118 -12.29 -3.31 -1.45
C THR A 118 -11.74 -2.32 -2.49
N GLN A 119 -10.55 -1.78 -2.28
CA GLN A 119 -9.89 -0.89 -3.24
C GLN A 119 -9.53 -1.63 -4.53
N ALA A 120 -9.09 -2.87 -4.46
CA ALA A 120 -8.81 -3.68 -5.63
C ALA A 120 -10.06 -3.85 -6.52
N LEU A 121 -11.21 -4.08 -5.90
CA LEU A 121 -12.51 -4.12 -6.61
C LEU A 121 -12.86 -2.78 -7.24
N VAL A 122 -12.75 -1.67 -6.51
CA VAL A 122 -13.01 -0.34 -7.04
C VAL A 122 -12.07 0.00 -8.21
N ARG A 123 -10.82 -0.38 -8.14
CA ARG A 123 -9.85 -0.18 -9.23
C ARG A 123 -10.17 -0.98 -10.49
N ALA A 124 -10.73 -2.16 -10.34
CA ALA A 124 -11.10 -3.03 -11.46
C ALA A 124 -12.46 -2.67 -12.07
N LEU A 125 -13.44 -2.37 -11.21
CA LEU A 125 -14.85 -2.32 -11.57
C LEU A 125 -15.45 -0.90 -11.53
N GLY A 126 -14.68 0.07 -11.03
CA GLY A 126 -15.17 1.44 -10.81
C GLY A 126 -15.90 1.63 -9.49
N GLY A 127 -16.15 2.89 -9.13
CA GLY A 127 -16.76 3.26 -7.84
C GLY A 127 -18.21 2.82 -7.67
N SER A 128 -18.93 2.52 -8.74
CA SER A 128 -20.31 2.04 -8.72
C SER A 128 -20.50 0.72 -7.94
N VAL A 129 -19.44 -0.08 -7.78
CA VAL A 129 -19.47 -1.31 -6.99
C VAL A 129 -19.86 -1.04 -5.53
N ILE A 130 -19.48 0.09 -4.98
CA ILE A 130 -19.84 0.48 -3.61
C ILE A 130 -21.34 0.72 -3.46
N GLU A 131 -22.00 1.28 -4.48
CA GLU A 131 -23.45 1.48 -4.43
C GLU A 131 -24.20 0.13 -4.45
N TYR A 132 -23.70 -0.87 -5.16
CA TYR A 132 -24.25 -2.24 -5.09
C TYR A 132 -24.10 -2.83 -3.68
N PHE A 133 -22.96 -2.60 -3.03
CA PHE A 133 -22.73 -3.07 -1.66
C PHE A 133 -23.68 -2.41 -0.65
N LYS A 134 -24.02 -1.14 -0.84
CA LYS A 134 -25.02 -0.46 0.01
C LYS A 134 -26.44 -1.04 -0.15
N VAL A 135 -26.76 -1.55 -1.33
CA VAL A 135 -28.07 -2.19 -1.59
C VAL A 135 -28.11 -3.64 -1.10
N ASP A 136 -27.00 -4.38 -1.28
CA ASP A 136 -26.86 -5.76 -0.82
C ASP A 136 -25.55 -5.96 -0.02
N PRO A 137 -25.56 -5.74 1.30
CA PRO A 137 -24.38 -5.97 2.15
C PRO A 137 -23.86 -7.42 2.12
N ALA A 138 -24.72 -8.40 1.87
CA ALA A 138 -24.29 -9.80 1.75
C ALA A 138 -23.45 -10.01 0.47
N LEU A 139 -23.77 -9.32 -0.60
CA LEU A 139 -22.95 -9.29 -1.81
C LEU A 139 -21.58 -8.67 -1.51
N ALA A 140 -21.53 -7.57 -0.74
CA ALA A 140 -20.26 -6.95 -0.35
C ALA A 140 -19.35 -7.98 0.34
N HIS A 141 -19.83 -8.65 1.36
CA HIS A 141 -19.04 -9.65 2.09
C HIS A 141 -18.59 -10.81 1.20
N ARG A 142 -19.46 -11.37 0.37
CA ARG A 142 -19.10 -12.46 -0.54
C ARG A 142 -18.01 -12.04 -1.54
N THR A 143 -18.14 -10.86 -2.10
CA THR A 143 -17.25 -10.34 -3.13
C THR A 143 -15.89 -9.96 -2.57
N ILE A 144 -15.89 -9.18 -1.48
CA ILE A 144 -14.65 -8.71 -0.84
C ILE A 144 -13.86 -9.90 -0.26
N SER A 145 -14.54 -10.86 0.37
CA SER A 145 -13.87 -12.04 0.95
C SER A 145 -13.12 -12.87 -0.11
N ARG A 146 -13.67 -13.05 -1.31
CA ARG A 146 -12.98 -13.76 -2.40
C ARG A 146 -11.68 -13.08 -2.80
N VAL A 147 -11.72 -11.73 -2.92
CA VAL A 147 -10.51 -10.95 -3.22
C VAL A 147 -9.52 -11.00 -2.06
N ALA A 148 -10.00 -10.88 -0.82
CA ALA A 148 -9.16 -10.96 0.38
C ALA A 148 -8.48 -12.32 0.50
N ASP A 149 -9.18 -13.43 0.22
CA ASP A 149 -8.59 -14.77 0.20
C ASP A 149 -7.48 -14.92 -0.83
N ALA A 150 -7.67 -14.36 -2.02
CA ALA A 150 -6.64 -14.37 -3.07
C ALA A 150 -5.42 -13.52 -2.67
N LEU A 151 -5.65 -12.31 -2.17
CA LEU A 151 -4.59 -11.41 -1.70
C LEU A 151 -3.86 -11.95 -0.46
N ALA A 152 -4.55 -12.60 0.46
CA ALA A 152 -3.93 -13.25 1.61
C ALA A 152 -3.00 -14.40 1.18
N ARG A 153 -3.42 -15.23 0.22
CA ARG A 153 -2.54 -16.27 -0.35
C ARG A 153 -1.32 -15.66 -1.06
N TYR A 154 -1.52 -14.58 -1.81
CA TYR A 154 -0.44 -13.83 -2.43
C TYR A 154 0.54 -13.29 -1.39
N ALA A 155 0.04 -12.60 -0.37
CA ALA A 155 0.85 -12.01 0.70
C ALA A 155 1.66 -13.06 1.48
N ALA A 156 1.06 -14.23 1.75
CA ALA A 156 1.72 -15.33 2.45
C ALA A 156 2.94 -15.91 1.71
N GLY A 157 3.00 -15.75 0.39
CA GLY A 157 4.11 -16.27 -0.44
C GLY A 157 5.23 -15.26 -0.71
N LEU A 158 5.06 -13.98 -0.34
CA LEU A 158 5.97 -12.90 -0.76
C LEU A 158 7.40 -13.00 -0.22
N ASP A 159 7.61 -13.59 0.94
CA ASP A 159 8.95 -13.82 1.50
C ASP A 159 9.79 -14.75 0.61
N GLY A 160 9.17 -15.72 -0.05
CA GLY A 160 9.80 -16.61 -1.04
C GLY A 160 10.36 -15.85 -2.25
N PHE A 161 9.84 -14.67 -2.56
CA PHE A 161 10.33 -13.79 -3.63
C PHE A 161 11.31 -12.71 -3.13
N GLY A 162 11.74 -12.80 -1.88
CA GLY A 162 12.71 -11.89 -1.28
C GLY A 162 12.15 -10.50 -0.97
N VAL A 163 10.84 -10.38 -0.79
CA VAL A 163 10.18 -9.17 -0.32
C VAL A 163 10.48 -8.94 1.16
N ASP A 164 10.71 -7.71 1.55
CA ASP A 164 11.04 -7.31 2.93
C ASP A 164 9.84 -6.71 3.67
N ALA A 165 8.93 -6.09 2.93
CA ALA A 165 7.76 -5.43 3.50
C ALA A 165 6.53 -5.55 2.58
N LEU A 166 5.37 -5.67 3.21
CA LEU A 166 4.05 -5.60 2.59
C LEU A 166 3.44 -4.22 2.87
N PHE A 167 3.15 -3.48 1.82
CA PHE A 167 2.51 -2.17 1.88
C PHE A 167 1.07 -2.29 1.40
N VAL A 168 0.10 -2.15 2.31
CA VAL A 168 -1.32 -2.20 2.00
C VAL A 168 -1.86 -0.77 1.87
N ALA A 169 -2.29 -0.43 0.66
CA ALA A 169 -2.92 0.86 0.38
C ALA A 169 -4.40 0.82 0.78
N VAL A 170 -4.75 1.59 1.81
CA VAL A 170 -6.08 1.64 2.42
C VAL A 170 -6.76 2.95 2.04
N ASN A 171 -7.88 2.83 1.34
CA ASN A 171 -8.74 3.97 1.01
C ASN A 171 -10.06 3.86 1.80
N GLY A 172 -10.70 4.98 2.04
CA GLY A 172 -12.00 5.03 2.72
C GLY A 172 -11.93 5.09 4.24
N ALA A 173 -10.74 5.03 4.84
CA ALA A 173 -10.55 5.26 6.27
C ALA A 173 -10.65 6.76 6.59
N SER A 174 -11.81 7.37 6.37
CA SER A 174 -12.05 8.80 6.56
C SER A 174 -13.23 9.07 7.50
N ARG A 175 -13.21 10.23 8.20
CA ARG A 175 -14.26 10.65 9.13
C ARG A 175 -15.56 10.98 8.42
N ASP A 176 -15.48 11.58 7.26
CA ASP A 176 -16.62 12.17 6.56
C ASP A 176 -17.09 11.36 5.35
N ALA A 177 -16.71 10.07 5.26
CA ALA A 177 -17.09 9.19 4.16
C ALA A 177 -16.70 9.71 2.77
N THR A 178 -15.69 10.58 2.68
CA THR A 178 -15.31 11.28 1.44
C THR A 178 -14.61 10.36 0.44
N SER A 179 -13.82 9.40 0.92
CA SER A 179 -13.22 8.35 0.09
C SER A 179 -14.17 7.16 -0.02
N PHE A 180 -14.54 6.77 -1.23
CA PHE A 180 -15.49 5.70 -1.54
C PHE A 180 -16.94 5.93 -1.07
N GLY A 181 -17.25 7.03 -0.41
CA GLY A 181 -18.57 7.28 0.16
C GLY A 181 -19.00 6.23 1.20
N LEU A 182 -18.05 5.64 1.93
CA LEU A 182 -18.31 4.72 3.04
C LEU A 182 -18.41 5.48 4.36
N THR A 183 -19.38 5.11 5.20
CA THR A 183 -19.39 5.57 6.59
C THR A 183 -18.31 4.84 7.40
N PRO A 184 -17.90 5.39 8.58
CA PRO A 184 -16.98 4.67 9.48
C PRO A 184 -17.45 3.26 9.86
N GLU A 185 -18.78 3.05 10.01
CA GLU A 185 -19.36 1.73 10.28
C GLU A 185 -19.19 0.79 9.08
N GLN A 186 -19.46 1.27 7.88
CA GLN A 186 -19.26 0.50 6.65
C GLN A 186 -17.79 0.16 6.42
N PHE A 187 -16.88 1.09 6.73
CA PHE A 187 -15.45 0.79 6.69
C PHE A 187 -15.08 -0.34 7.64
N ARG A 188 -15.55 -0.30 8.90
CA ARG A 188 -15.30 -1.36 9.88
C ARG A 188 -15.91 -2.70 9.48
N ASP A 189 -16.99 -2.70 8.73
CA ASP A 189 -17.68 -3.90 8.29
C ASP A 189 -17.13 -4.46 6.96
N TRP A 190 -16.87 -3.61 5.97
CA TRP A 190 -16.55 -4.03 4.61
C TRP A 190 -15.07 -3.88 4.22
N VAL A 191 -14.26 -3.18 4.99
CA VAL A 191 -12.85 -2.95 4.66
C VAL A 191 -11.92 -3.55 5.71
N ALA A 192 -12.04 -3.10 6.95
CA ALA A 192 -11.05 -3.42 7.99
C ALA A 192 -10.84 -4.93 8.23
N PRO A 193 -11.86 -5.80 8.31
CA PRO A 193 -11.64 -7.22 8.55
C PRO A 193 -10.83 -7.90 7.45
N TYR A 194 -11.04 -7.47 6.22
CA TYR A 194 -10.37 -8.04 5.04
C TYR A 194 -8.94 -7.52 4.87
N ASP A 195 -8.69 -6.27 5.21
CA ASP A 195 -7.33 -5.72 5.28
C ASP A 195 -6.51 -6.42 6.36
N ILE A 196 -7.09 -6.64 7.54
CA ILE A 196 -6.47 -7.40 8.63
C ILE A 196 -6.13 -8.83 8.18
N GLN A 197 -7.01 -9.49 7.45
CA GLN A 197 -6.78 -10.83 6.90
C GLN A 197 -5.54 -10.84 5.98
N VAL A 198 -5.42 -9.88 5.07
CA VAL A 198 -4.28 -9.77 4.15
C VAL A 198 -2.98 -9.48 4.90
N LEU A 199 -3.00 -8.51 5.82
CA LEU A 199 -1.84 -8.15 6.63
C LEU A 199 -1.37 -9.30 7.53
N ALA A 200 -2.31 -10.02 8.16
CA ALA A 200 -2.00 -11.15 9.03
C ALA A 200 -1.40 -12.35 8.27
N ALA A 201 -1.63 -12.46 6.96
CA ALA A 201 -1.09 -13.52 6.13
C ALA A 201 0.42 -13.40 5.88
N ALA A 202 1.04 -12.23 6.13
CA ALA A 202 2.47 -11.98 5.92
C ALA A 202 3.22 -11.66 7.23
N PRO A 203 3.23 -12.55 8.25
CA PRO A 203 3.81 -12.26 9.56
C PRO A 203 5.34 -12.17 9.56
N SER A 204 6.02 -12.66 8.55
CA SER A 204 7.47 -12.60 8.38
C SER A 204 7.95 -11.26 7.82
N LEU A 205 7.06 -10.50 7.17
CA LEU A 205 7.35 -9.21 6.55
C LEU A 205 7.09 -8.05 7.51
N VAL A 206 7.76 -6.92 7.28
CA VAL A 206 7.32 -5.64 7.84
C VAL A 206 5.97 -5.27 7.18
N ARG A 207 4.97 -4.95 7.98
CA ARG A 207 3.64 -4.59 7.48
C ARG A 207 3.43 -3.10 7.59
N ILE A 208 3.03 -2.51 6.48
CA ILE A 208 2.84 -1.07 6.33
C ILE A 208 1.39 -0.84 5.93
N ALA A 209 0.65 -0.04 6.69
CA ALA A 209 -0.61 0.53 6.22
C ALA A 209 -0.35 1.91 5.61
N HIS A 210 -0.97 2.20 4.49
CA HIS A 210 -0.97 3.53 3.89
C HIS A 210 -2.39 4.07 3.87
N LEU A 211 -2.61 5.12 4.66
CA LEU A 211 -3.87 5.85 4.65
C LEU A 211 -3.82 6.90 3.56
N HIS A 212 -4.66 6.72 2.54
CA HIS A 212 -4.77 7.65 1.45
C HIS A 212 -5.91 8.62 1.67
N GLY A 213 -5.63 9.92 1.51
CA GLY A 213 -6.61 11.01 1.61
C GLY A 213 -6.34 12.00 2.74
N GLU A 214 -6.96 13.19 2.62
CA GLU A 214 -6.73 14.30 3.55
C GLU A 214 -7.48 14.15 4.89
N ASP A 215 -8.60 13.42 4.92
CA ASP A 215 -9.46 13.25 6.10
C ASP A 215 -9.30 11.88 6.77
N ALA A 216 -8.11 11.30 6.70
CA ALA A 216 -7.87 9.98 7.28
C ALA A 216 -8.17 9.93 8.78
N ASP A 217 -8.85 8.87 9.20
CA ASP A 217 -9.13 8.59 10.60
C ASP A 217 -8.32 7.37 11.07
N PRO A 218 -7.21 7.56 11.79
CA PRO A 218 -6.37 6.47 12.27
C PRO A 218 -7.08 5.52 13.23
N GLU A 219 -8.18 5.94 13.89
CA GLU A 219 -8.98 5.06 14.76
C GLU A 219 -9.63 3.91 13.99
N LEU A 220 -9.84 4.08 12.69
CA LEU A 220 -10.44 3.03 11.85
C LEU A 220 -9.48 1.88 11.57
N ILE A 221 -8.19 2.11 11.74
CA ILE A 221 -7.13 1.11 11.53
C ILE A 221 -6.28 0.83 12.79
N ALA A 222 -6.75 1.30 13.95
CA ALA A 222 -5.99 1.15 15.21
C ALA A 222 -5.65 -0.31 15.55
N ASP A 223 -6.50 -1.25 15.14
CA ASP A 223 -6.34 -2.69 15.36
C ASP A 223 -5.57 -3.41 14.22
N TYR A 224 -5.09 -2.69 13.21
CA TYR A 224 -4.32 -3.32 12.13
C TYR A 224 -2.98 -3.84 12.66
N PRO A 225 -2.60 -5.08 12.27
CA PRO A 225 -1.34 -5.68 12.70
C PRO A 225 -0.15 -5.12 11.88
N VAL A 226 0.12 -3.82 12.01
CA VAL A 226 1.17 -3.11 11.25
C VAL A 226 2.23 -2.50 12.14
N GLU A 227 3.46 -2.47 11.67
CA GLU A 227 4.58 -1.82 12.32
C GLU A 227 4.76 -0.37 11.86
N VAL A 228 4.38 -0.08 10.61
CA VAL A 228 4.63 1.21 9.96
C VAL A 228 3.32 1.80 9.45
N LEU A 229 3.16 3.11 9.66
CA LEU A 229 2.08 3.89 9.04
C LEU A 229 2.65 4.89 8.05
N SER A 230 2.10 4.90 6.83
CA SER A 230 2.32 5.90 5.78
C SER A 230 1.05 6.72 5.60
N TRP A 231 1.15 8.05 5.65
CA TRP A 231 0.02 8.97 5.50
C TRP A 231 0.49 10.40 5.23
N SER A 232 -0.39 11.27 4.77
CA SER A 232 -0.13 12.71 4.60
C SER A 232 -0.06 13.42 5.97
N ASP A 233 1.12 13.48 6.57
CA ASP A 233 1.34 14.02 7.92
C ASP A 233 1.10 15.53 8.04
N THR A 234 1.06 16.23 6.91
CA THR A 234 0.82 17.67 6.83
C THR A 234 -0.66 18.04 6.71
N SER A 235 -1.49 17.16 6.15
CA SER A 235 -2.90 17.43 5.84
C SER A 235 -3.88 16.49 6.56
N SER A 236 -3.39 15.44 7.24
CA SER A 236 -4.23 14.40 7.83
C SER A 236 -3.75 13.99 9.23
N ALA A 237 -4.63 13.31 9.98
CA ALA A 237 -4.29 12.66 11.25
C ALA A 237 -3.67 11.27 11.00
N PRO A 238 -2.88 10.75 11.97
CA PRO A 238 -2.46 11.37 13.22
C PRO A 238 -1.30 12.35 13.03
N THR A 239 -0.97 13.13 14.05
CA THR A 239 0.35 13.79 14.09
C THR A 239 1.46 12.75 14.26
N ILE A 240 2.68 13.07 13.80
CA ILE A 240 3.84 12.16 13.96
C ILE A 240 4.03 11.70 15.43
N PRO A 241 3.99 12.59 16.45
CA PRO A 241 4.06 12.16 17.85
C PRO A 241 2.91 11.24 18.27
N GLU A 242 1.69 11.45 17.78
CA GLU A 242 0.55 10.56 18.10
C GLU A 242 0.73 9.18 17.48
N ALA A 243 1.19 9.10 16.22
CA ALA A 243 1.48 7.83 15.57
C ALA A 243 2.44 6.96 16.39
N THR A 244 3.49 7.59 16.95
CA THR A 244 4.50 6.88 17.75
C THR A 244 4.06 6.59 19.18
N SER A 245 3.43 7.55 19.87
CA SER A 245 3.14 7.44 21.30
C SER A 245 1.83 6.72 21.61
N ARG A 246 0.81 6.93 20.78
CA ARG A 246 -0.52 6.35 20.99
C ARG A 246 -0.68 4.99 20.33
N TYR A 247 -0.21 4.86 19.09
CA TYR A 247 -0.39 3.64 18.30
C TYR A 247 0.86 2.77 18.22
N GLY A 248 2.04 3.30 18.55
CA GLY A 248 3.31 2.58 18.48
C GLY A 248 3.87 2.41 17.07
N TRP A 249 3.25 3.04 16.07
CA TRP A 249 3.65 2.94 14.67
C TRP A 249 4.94 3.71 14.37
N VAL A 250 5.74 3.19 13.46
CA VAL A 250 6.86 3.91 12.85
C VAL A 250 6.31 4.78 11.73
N PRO A 251 6.55 6.11 11.75
CA PRO A 251 6.11 7.00 10.67
C PRO A 251 6.89 6.78 9.38
N MET A 252 6.16 6.67 8.24
CA MET A 252 6.69 6.69 6.89
C MET A 252 6.13 7.91 6.17
N VAL A 253 6.79 9.07 6.34
CA VAL A 253 6.25 10.42 6.07
C VAL A 253 7.38 11.41 5.74
N GLY A 254 7.06 12.70 5.70
CA GLY A 254 8.03 13.81 5.66
C GLY A 254 8.21 14.44 4.29
N ILE A 255 7.51 13.95 3.27
CA ILE A 255 7.41 14.56 1.94
C ILE A 255 5.92 14.73 1.62
N ASP A 256 5.47 15.96 1.56
CA ASP A 256 4.10 16.29 1.16
C ASP A 256 3.95 16.10 -0.36
N GLU A 257 3.13 15.15 -0.77
CA GLU A 257 2.91 14.80 -2.18
C GLU A 257 2.25 15.93 -2.99
N LEU A 258 1.47 16.78 -2.33
CA LEU A 258 0.71 17.83 -3.00
C LEU A 258 1.58 19.06 -3.28
N THR A 259 2.45 19.43 -2.36
CA THR A 259 3.22 20.68 -2.42
C THR A 259 4.69 20.48 -2.76
N SER A 260 5.25 19.27 -2.58
CA SER A 260 6.67 18.98 -2.80
C SER A 260 7.16 19.26 -4.23
N LEU A 261 6.27 19.27 -5.21
CA LEU A 261 6.57 19.63 -6.60
C LEU A 261 7.07 21.08 -6.74
N TYR A 262 6.75 21.93 -5.78
CA TYR A 262 7.12 23.35 -5.77
C TYR A 262 8.28 23.66 -4.82
N TRP A 263 8.78 22.65 -4.07
CA TRP A 263 9.83 22.86 -3.08
C TRP A 263 11.20 23.05 -3.72
N THR A 264 11.95 23.97 -3.17
CA THR A 264 13.39 24.02 -3.36
C THR A 264 14.07 22.89 -2.57
N PRO A 265 15.32 22.51 -2.90
CA PRO A 265 16.06 21.54 -2.11
C PRO A 265 16.20 21.92 -0.62
N SER A 266 16.26 23.22 -0.30
CA SER A 266 16.32 23.69 1.09
C SER A 266 14.99 23.51 1.83
N GLU A 267 13.87 23.71 1.16
CA GLU A 267 12.54 23.44 1.74
C GLU A 267 12.34 21.94 1.97
N ALA A 268 12.68 21.10 1.00
CA ALA A 268 12.63 19.65 1.18
C ALA A 268 13.48 19.20 2.38
N ALA A 269 14.69 19.71 2.52
CA ALA A 269 15.55 19.41 3.66
C ALA A 269 14.92 19.89 4.99
N ALA A 270 14.28 21.07 5.01
CA ALA A 270 13.63 21.60 6.20
C ALA A 270 12.45 20.72 6.65
N HIS A 271 11.61 20.24 5.72
CA HIS A 271 10.51 19.32 5.99
C HIS A 271 11.00 17.98 6.59
N VAL A 272 12.03 17.38 5.99
CA VAL A 272 12.63 16.14 6.51
C VAL A 272 13.21 16.35 7.91
N VAL A 273 13.89 17.47 8.16
CA VAL A 273 14.42 17.82 9.50
C VAL A 273 13.28 18.00 10.51
N GLN A 274 12.17 18.62 10.10
CA GLN A 274 10.99 18.78 10.98
C GLN A 274 10.36 17.42 11.31
N ALA A 275 10.14 16.57 10.32
CA ALA A 275 9.62 15.21 10.52
C ALA A 275 10.53 14.39 11.44
N ARG A 276 11.86 14.45 11.25
CA ARG A 276 12.83 13.78 12.12
C ARG A 276 12.81 14.29 13.56
N ARG A 277 12.63 15.60 13.76
CA ARG A 277 12.49 16.17 15.11
C ARG A 277 11.22 15.67 15.81
N ALA A 278 10.14 15.49 15.08
CA ALA A 278 8.87 15.01 15.62
C ALA A 278 8.89 13.50 15.90
N ALA A 279 9.52 12.71 15.02
CA ALA A 279 9.57 11.24 15.13
C ALA A 279 10.76 10.71 15.96
N GLY A 280 11.80 11.53 16.19
CA GLY A 280 13.09 11.06 16.68
C GLY A 280 13.81 10.22 15.62
N ASP A 281 14.42 9.10 16.05
CA ASP A 281 15.13 8.19 15.14
C ASP A 281 14.18 7.17 14.43
N ARG A 282 12.90 7.16 14.80
CA ARG A 282 11.89 6.26 14.24
C ARG A 282 11.20 6.90 13.05
N LEU A 283 11.89 7.03 11.92
CA LEU A 283 11.36 7.68 10.72
C LEU A 283 11.82 6.95 9.48
N ILE A 284 10.90 6.73 8.56
CA ILE A 284 11.15 6.42 7.14
C ILE A 284 10.69 7.65 6.35
N VAL A 285 11.57 8.20 5.52
CA VAL A 285 11.22 9.38 4.71
C VAL A 285 10.67 8.93 3.39
N ALA A 286 9.43 9.33 3.12
CA ALA A 286 8.73 9.00 1.87
C ALA A 286 7.65 10.04 1.56
N PRO A 287 7.24 10.17 0.29
CA PRO A 287 6.00 10.87 -0.09
C PRO A 287 4.80 10.04 0.33
N ASN A 288 3.63 10.69 0.43
CA ASN A 288 2.35 10.04 0.79
C ASN A 288 1.23 10.47 -0.15
#